data_705ed036f67d0badc081de39ac4ea6c0
#
_entry.id   705ed036f67d0badc081de39ac4ea6c0
#
_cell.length_a   1.000
_cell.length_b   1.000
_cell.length_c   1.000
_cell.angle_alpha   90.00
_cell.angle_beta   90.00
_cell.angle_gamma   90.00
#
_symmetry.space_group_name_H-M   'P 1'
#
loop_
_entity.id
_entity.type
_entity.pdbx_description
1 polymer ?
#
loop_
_entity_poly.entity_id
_entity_poly.type
_entity_poly.pdbx_seq_one_letter_code
_entity_poly.pdbx_strand_id
1 'polypeptide(L)'
;MDASDLQRLARELPAEPPGAQLLWTAAVTIAEREDLGLAPAGERFIVPITGGCFWGAPGHEGLSGRVIAGGADRQLLRPDGVNELDALYEMLCDDGAVLTVHNQVLIDDAVAPRYARSHVRVTAPAGPHAWLNRRRLVGTLQSMRPQAAA
;
A
#
# COMPACT_ATOMS: atom_id res chain seq x y z
N MET A 1 -40.46 6.82 -3.21
CA MET A 1 -39.50 7.94 -3.15
C MET A 1 -38.87 8.07 -4.54
N ASP A 2 -39.06 9.17 -5.17
CA ASP A 2 -38.49 9.42 -6.50
C ASP A 2 -37.08 10.07 -6.39
N ALA A 3 -36.43 10.27 -7.54
CA ALA A 3 -35.08 10.84 -7.59
C ALA A 3 -35.00 12.26 -7.01
N SER A 4 -36.08 13.06 -7.16
CA SER A 4 -36.15 14.41 -6.62
C SER A 4 -36.19 14.39 -5.08
N ASP A 5 -36.95 13.47 -4.52
CA ASP A 5 -37.01 13.29 -3.06
C ASP A 5 -35.65 12.86 -2.49
N LEU A 6 -34.97 11.94 -3.19
CA LEU A 6 -33.65 11.49 -2.79
C LEU A 6 -32.61 12.61 -2.82
N GLN A 7 -32.63 13.43 -3.87
CA GLN A 7 -31.72 14.58 -3.99
C GLN A 7 -31.95 15.61 -2.88
N ARG A 8 -33.21 15.88 -2.57
CA ARG A 8 -33.58 16.82 -1.49
C ARG A 8 -33.06 16.32 -0.14
N LEU A 9 -33.28 15.04 0.17
CA LEU A 9 -32.82 14.43 1.41
C LEU A 9 -31.28 14.40 1.49
N ALA A 10 -30.62 14.08 0.38
CA ALA A 10 -29.16 14.05 0.33
C ALA A 10 -28.53 15.42 0.58
N ARG A 11 -29.17 16.51 0.16
CA ARG A 11 -28.69 17.87 0.42
C ARG A 11 -28.77 18.26 1.89
N GLU A 12 -29.70 17.67 2.64
CA GLU A 12 -29.81 17.85 4.09
C GLU A 12 -28.71 17.09 4.85
N LEU A 13 -28.09 16.10 4.21
CA LEU A 13 -27.01 15.26 4.73
C LEU A 13 -25.78 15.40 3.80
N PRO A 14 -25.09 16.54 3.83
CA PRO A 14 -24.00 16.77 2.88
C PRO A 14 -22.89 15.70 3.02
N ALA A 15 -22.41 15.25 1.88
CA ALA A 15 -21.29 14.31 1.85
C ALA A 15 -20.01 15.01 2.32
N GLU A 16 -19.29 14.33 3.18
CA GLU A 16 -17.98 14.78 3.65
C GLU A 16 -16.89 13.92 3.04
N PRO A 17 -15.80 14.51 2.51
CA PRO A 17 -14.65 13.74 2.09
C PRO A 17 -13.99 13.09 3.31
N PRO A 18 -13.49 11.85 3.20
CA PRO A 18 -12.80 11.21 4.30
C PRO A 18 -11.52 11.97 4.63
N GLY A 19 -11.29 12.24 5.90
CA GLY A 19 -10.01 12.74 6.39
C GLY A 19 -8.98 11.63 6.42
N ALA A 20 -7.70 11.98 6.29
CA ALA A 20 -6.59 11.05 6.40
C ALA A 20 -5.46 11.67 7.23
N GLN A 21 -4.74 10.80 7.95
CA GLN A 21 -3.53 11.17 8.66
C GLN A 21 -2.45 10.13 8.37
N LEU A 22 -1.19 10.57 8.37
CA LEU A 22 -0.08 9.67 8.20
C LEU A 22 0.09 8.81 9.45
N LEU A 23 0.21 7.49 9.29
CA LEU A 23 0.44 6.54 10.39
C LEU A 23 1.90 6.12 10.44
N TRP A 24 2.42 5.59 9.34
CA TRP A 24 3.82 5.19 9.25
C TRP A 24 4.35 5.35 7.83
N THR A 25 5.66 5.33 7.73
CA THR A 25 6.41 5.24 6.48
C THR A 25 7.27 4.00 6.52
N ALA A 26 7.32 3.25 5.43
CA ALA A 26 8.18 2.09 5.30
C ALA A 26 9.16 2.29 4.14
N ALA A 27 10.43 2.00 4.38
CA ALA A 27 11.48 1.92 3.37
C ALA A 27 11.84 0.44 3.19
N VAL A 28 11.46 -0.12 2.06
CA VAL A 28 11.56 -1.55 1.78
C VAL A 28 12.70 -1.81 0.81
N THR A 29 13.56 -2.78 1.15
CA THR A 29 14.62 -3.24 0.27
C THR A 29 14.15 -4.47 -0.52
N ILE A 30 14.54 -4.52 -1.78
CA ILE A 30 14.08 -5.54 -2.73
C ILE A 30 15.26 -6.14 -3.49
N ALA A 31 15.08 -7.39 -3.95
CA ALA A 31 15.96 -8.03 -4.89
C ALA A 31 15.52 -7.73 -6.34
N GLU A 32 16.27 -8.28 -7.29
CA GLU A 32 15.91 -8.15 -8.70
C GLU A 32 14.57 -8.79 -9.02
N ARG A 33 13.86 -8.16 -9.94
CA ARG A 33 12.61 -8.64 -10.48
C ARG A 33 12.82 -9.92 -11.29
N GLU A 34 11.98 -10.92 -11.03
CA GLU A 34 11.95 -12.16 -11.80
C GLU A 34 10.72 -12.16 -12.72
N ASP A 35 10.95 -12.56 -13.98
CA ASP A 35 9.89 -12.68 -14.99
C ASP A 35 9.14 -14.01 -14.78
N LEU A 36 7.82 -13.92 -14.60
CA LEU A 36 6.94 -15.09 -14.47
C LEU A 36 6.19 -15.42 -15.77
N GLY A 37 6.44 -14.67 -16.82
CA GLY A 37 5.83 -14.87 -18.13
C GLY A 37 4.50 -14.15 -18.36
N LEU A 38 4.12 -14.09 -19.62
CA LEU A 38 2.89 -13.48 -20.06
C LEU A 38 1.69 -14.35 -19.72
N ALA A 39 0.66 -13.72 -19.19
CA ALA A 39 -0.65 -14.30 -18.94
C ALA A 39 -1.74 -13.50 -19.67
N PRO A 40 -2.99 -13.99 -19.72
CA PRO A 40 -4.06 -13.24 -20.38
C PRO A 40 -4.26 -11.81 -19.85
N ALA A 41 -4.03 -11.58 -18.57
CA ALA A 41 -4.20 -10.26 -17.97
C ALA A 41 -3.00 -9.33 -18.16
N GLY A 42 -1.84 -9.83 -18.55
CA GLY A 42 -0.63 -9.06 -18.79
C GLY A 42 0.67 -9.79 -18.44
N GLU A 43 1.76 -9.05 -18.42
CA GLU A 43 3.08 -9.55 -18.06
C GLU A 43 3.20 -9.66 -16.53
N ARG A 44 3.69 -10.79 -16.06
CA ARG A 44 3.78 -11.10 -14.63
C ARG A 44 5.22 -11.08 -14.15
N PHE A 45 5.42 -10.52 -12.97
CA PHE A 45 6.72 -10.47 -12.31
C PHE A 45 6.58 -10.75 -10.82
N ILE A 46 7.66 -11.12 -10.18
CA ILE A 46 7.78 -11.19 -8.74
C ILE A 46 9.06 -10.47 -8.30
N VAL A 47 8.94 -9.67 -7.25
CA VAL A 47 10.05 -8.93 -6.65
C VAL A 47 10.18 -9.38 -5.20
N PRO A 48 11.24 -10.14 -4.85
CA PRO A 48 11.47 -10.52 -3.45
C PRO A 48 11.72 -9.29 -2.58
N ILE A 49 11.11 -9.30 -1.39
CA ILE A 49 11.33 -8.28 -0.35
C ILE A 49 12.42 -8.82 0.58
N THR A 50 13.53 -8.11 0.70
CA THR A 50 14.71 -8.55 1.41
C THR A 50 14.85 -7.96 2.81
N GLY A 51 14.10 -6.91 3.13
CA GLY A 51 14.14 -6.25 4.42
C GLY A 51 13.68 -4.82 4.34
N GLY A 52 14.17 -4.00 5.26
CA GLY A 52 13.85 -2.60 5.33
C GLY A 52 13.56 -2.14 6.75
N CYS A 53 13.08 -0.93 6.86
CA CYS A 53 12.68 -0.34 8.14
C CYS A 53 11.39 0.46 7.98
N PHE A 54 10.71 0.71 9.08
CA PHE A 54 9.54 1.57 9.10
C PHE A 54 9.52 2.40 10.39
N TRP A 55 8.86 3.54 10.34
CA TRP A 55 8.74 4.46 11.47
C TRP A 55 7.38 5.13 11.47
N GLY A 56 6.83 5.30 12.67
CA GLY A 56 5.56 5.96 12.88
C GLY A 56 5.63 7.47 12.74
N ALA A 57 4.54 8.06 12.27
CA ALA A 57 4.34 9.50 12.31
C ALA A 57 4.20 9.99 13.76
N PRO A 58 4.32 11.32 14.02
CA PRO A 58 4.05 11.87 15.33
C PRO A 58 2.69 11.43 15.89
N GLY A 59 2.70 10.91 17.12
CA GLY A 59 1.54 10.29 17.76
C GLY A 59 1.40 8.78 17.49
N HIS A 60 2.22 8.21 16.60
CA HIS A 60 2.22 6.79 16.25
C HIS A 60 3.62 6.17 16.31
N GLU A 61 4.45 6.64 17.21
CA GLU A 61 5.86 6.25 17.32
C GLU A 61 6.06 4.76 17.58
N GLY A 62 5.05 4.09 18.17
CA GLY A 62 5.07 2.64 18.39
C GLY A 62 5.02 1.82 17.10
N LEU A 63 4.63 2.42 15.98
CA LEU A 63 4.65 1.80 14.65
C LEU A 63 6.04 1.97 14.02
N SER A 64 7.05 1.40 14.66
CA SER A 64 8.44 1.50 14.23
C SER A 64 9.15 0.16 14.40
N GLY A 65 10.07 -0.14 13.50
CA GLY A 65 10.82 -1.38 13.53
C GLY A 65 11.43 -1.72 12.18
N ARG A 66 11.46 -3.01 11.86
CA ARG A 66 12.07 -3.51 10.61
C ARG A 66 11.10 -4.35 9.78
N VAL A 67 11.30 -4.32 8.49
CA VAL A 67 10.63 -5.23 7.55
C VAL A 67 11.39 -6.55 7.54
N ILE A 68 10.67 -7.65 7.70
CA ILE A 68 11.24 -8.99 7.70
C ILE A 68 11.43 -9.47 6.26
N ALA A 69 12.59 -10.06 5.96
CA ALA A 69 12.83 -10.70 4.68
C ALA A 69 11.90 -11.91 4.50
N GLY A 70 11.58 -12.25 3.26
CA GLY A 70 10.76 -13.41 2.91
C GLY A 70 9.41 -13.08 2.29
N GLY A 71 9.00 -11.81 2.33
CA GLY A 71 7.85 -11.35 1.57
C GLY A 71 8.18 -11.15 0.09
N ALA A 72 7.17 -10.84 -0.69
CA ALA A 72 7.31 -10.58 -2.11
C ALA A 72 6.23 -9.63 -2.60
N ASP A 73 6.57 -8.92 -3.66
CA ASP A 73 5.65 -8.09 -4.44
C ASP A 73 5.40 -8.78 -5.78
N ARG A 74 4.16 -9.17 -6.03
CA ARG A 74 3.74 -9.71 -7.32
C ARG A 74 3.21 -8.58 -8.17
N GLN A 75 3.76 -8.46 -9.37
CA GLN A 75 3.46 -7.36 -10.28
C GLN A 75 2.76 -7.89 -11.54
N LEU A 76 1.80 -7.13 -12.00
CA LEU A 76 1.11 -7.35 -13.27
C LEU A 76 1.17 -6.06 -14.09
N LEU A 77 1.88 -6.12 -15.22
CA LEU A 77 1.87 -5.05 -16.21
C LEU A 77 0.75 -5.33 -17.21
N ARG A 78 -0.31 -4.56 -17.12
CA ARG A 78 -1.51 -4.72 -17.95
C ARG A 78 -1.26 -4.26 -19.40
N PRO A 79 -2.05 -4.75 -20.36
CA PRO A 79 -1.95 -4.29 -21.76
C PRO A 79 -2.21 -2.79 -21.94
N ASP A 80 -2.97 -2.15 -21.02
CA ASP A 80 -3.24 -0.70 -21.05
C ASP A 80 -2.09 0.13 -20.44
N GLY A 81 -1.00 -0.51 -20.00
CA GLY A 81 0.16 0.17 -19.42
C GLY A 81 0.07 0.41 -17.92
N VAL A 82 -1.06 0.14 -17.30
CA VAL A 82 -1.19 0.21 -15.84
C VAL A 82 -0.42 -0.93 -15.20
N ASN A 83 0.34 -0.63 -14.15
CA ASN A 83 1.07 -1.62 -13.38
C ASN A 83 0.38 -1.84 -12.03
N GLU A 84 -0.01 -3.08 -11.77
CA GLU A 84 -0.58 -3.49 -10.49
C GLU A 84 0.47 -4.20 -9.68
N LEU A 85 0.66 -3.77 -8.42
CA LEU A 85 1.56 -4.39 -7.49
C LEU A 85 0.76 -5.03 -6.35
N ASP A 86 1.19 -6.19 -5.91
CA ASP A 86 0.56 -6.93 -4.82
C ASP A 86 1.64 -7.44 -3.89
N ALA A 87 1.94 -6.66 -2.86
CA ALA A 87 2.99 -6.94 -1.90
C ALA A 87 2.41 -7.54 -0.62
N LEU A 88 2.97 -8.65 -0.19
CA LEU A 88 2.64 -9.29 1.08
C LEU A 88 3.93 -9.50 1.86
N TYR A 89 4.03 -8.92 3.04
CA TYR A 89 5.23 -8.96 3.87
C TYR A 89 4.89 -8.72 5.35
N GLU A 90 5.87 -9.01 6.21
CA GLU A 90 5.76 -8.82 7.66
C GLU A 90 6.62 -7.64 8.11
N MET A 91 6.11 -6.90 9.09
CA MET A 91 6.84 -5.86 9.81
C MET A 91 6.96 -6.26 11.28
N LEU A 92 8.18 -6.27 11.80
CA LEU A 92 8.43 -6.52 13.22
C LEU A 92 8.58 -5.19 13.94
N CYS A 93 7.62 -4.88 14.81
CA CYS A 93 7.67 -3.69 15.65
C CYS A 93 8.73 -3.85 16.74
N ASP A 94 9.25 -2.72 17.24
CA ASP A 94 10.25 -2.71 18.32
C ASP A 94 9.72 -3.35 19.62
N ASP A 95 8.41 -3.37 19.84
CA ASP A 95 7.78 -4.05 20.97
C ASP A 95 7.62 -5.57 20.78
N GLY A 96 8.05 -6.12 19.65
CA GLY A 96 7.98 -7.55 19.33
C GLY A 96 6.73 -7.98 18.57
N ALA A 97 5.75 -7.10 18.38
CA ALA A 97 4.56 -7.42 17.60
C ALA A 97 4.91 -7.58 16.11
N VAL A 98 4.34 -8.60 15.47
CA VAL A 98 4.49 -8.81 14.02
C VAL A 98 3.21 -8.40 13.33
N LEU A 99 3.33 -7.48 12.39
CA LEU A 99 2.24 -7.01 11.54
C LEU A 99 2.38 -7.64 10.16
N THR A 100 1.31 -8.25 9.66
CA THR A 100 1.26 -8.69 8.26
C THR A 100 0.66 -7.56 7.42
N VAL A 101 1.39 -7.12 6.41
CA VAL A 101 0.98 -6.03 5.53
C VAL A 101 0.68 -6.57 4.14
N HIS A 102 -0.52 -6.30 3.67
CA HIS A 102 -0.93 -6.57 2.29
C HIS A 102 -1.15 -5.21 1.60
N ASN A 103 -0.28 -4.88 0.68
CA ASN A 103 -0.26 -3.60 -0.02
C ASN A 103 -0.54 -3.81 -1.51
N GLN A 104 -1.71 -3.40 -1.97
CA GLN A 104 -2.15 -3.51 -3.36
C GLN A 104 -2.09 -2.14 -4.02
N VAL A 105 -1.14 -1.97 -4.92
CA VAL A 105 -0.81 -0.68 -5.54
C VAL A 105 -1.29 -0.66 -6.99
N LEU A 106 -1.83 0.48 -7.40
CA LEU A 106 -2.10 0.78 -8.80
C LEU A 106 -1.22 1.94 -9.25
N ILE A 107 -0.45 1.72 -10.30
CA ILE A 107 0.47 2.72 -10.86
C ILE A 107 0.01 3.07 -12.27
N ASP A 108 -0.21 4.36 -12.49
CA ASP A 108 -0.49 4.93 -13.80
C ASP A 108 0.60 5.94 -14.14
N ASP A 109 1.47 5.57 -15.08
CA ASP A 109 2.56 6.42 -15.56
C ASP A 109 2.13 7.35 -16.72
N ALA A 110 0.90 7.23 -17.21
CA ALA A 110 0.39 8.06 -18.30
C ALA A 110 0.07 9.50 -17.84
N VAL A 111 -0.02 9.71 -16.52
CA VAL A 111 -0.27 11.03 -15.92
C VAL A 111 1.00 11.57 -15.26
N ALA A 112 1.12 12.89 -15.20
CA ALA A 112 2.22 13.56 -14.53
C ALA A 112 1.66 14.55 -13.47
N PRO A 113 2.09 14.47 -12.19
CA PRO A 113 3.05 13.49 -11.67
C PRO A 113 2.47 12.08 -11.68
N ARG A 114 3.35 11.07 -11.67
CA ARG A 114 2.96 9.66 -11.65
C ARG A 114 1.94 9.38 -10.56
N TYR A 115 0.85 8.71 -10.92
CA TYR A 115 -0.12 8.23 -9.95
C TYR A 115 0.33 6.87 -9.39
N ALA A 116 0.51 6.77 -8.10
CA ALA A 116 0.80 5.50 -7.42
C ALA A 116 0.10 5.52 -6.05
N ARG A 117 -0.99 4.78 -5.95
CA ARG A 117 -1.84 4.73 -4.76
C ARG A 117 -2.17 3.30 -4.43
N SER A 118 -2.33 3.02 -3.15
CA SER A 118 -2.58 1.67 -2.69
C SER A 118 -3.72 1.57 -1.70
N HIS A 119 -4.29 0.36 -1.67
CA HIS A 119 -5.02 -0.14 -0.52
C HIS A 119 -4.04 -0.90 0.36
N VAL A 120 -4.07 -0.64 1.66
CA VAL A 120 -3.22 -1.35 2.63
C VAL A 120 -4.11 -2.04 3.65
N ARG A 121 -3.90 -3.33 3.84
CA ARG A 121 -4.54 -4.08 4.91
C ARG A 121 -3.47 -4.59 5.85
N VAL A 122 -3.68 -4.36 7.15
CA VAL A 122 -2.81 -4.85 8.21
C VAL A 122 -3.53 -5.89 9.02
N THR A 123 -2.86 -7.01 9.26
CA THR A 123 -3.25 -7.98 10.27
C THR A 123 -2.29 -7.83 11.44
N ALA A 124 -2.83 -7.45 12.58
CA ALA A 124 -2.07 -7.24 13.81
C ALA A 124 -2.50 -8.23 14.90
N PRO A 125 -1.58 -8.68 15.76
CA PRO A 125 -1.93 -9.51 16.91
C PRO A 125 -2.72 -8.70 17.95
N ALA A 126 -3.32 -9.39 18.91
CA ALA A 126 -3.89 -8.75 20.09
C ALA A 126 -2.82 -7.92 20.80
N GLY A 127 -3.18 -6.72 21.24
CA GLY A 127 -2.27 -5.79 21.89
C GLY A 127 -2.42 -4.37 21.37
N PRO A 128 -1.38 -3.53 21.50
CA PRO A 128 -1.48 -2.09 21.23
C PRO A 128 -1.72 -1.73 19.76
N HIS A 129 -1.45 -2.65 18.84
CA HIS A 129 -1.64 -2.42 17.39
C HIS A 129 -2.91 -3.05 16.83
N ALA A 130 -3.72 -3.71 17.66
CA ALA A 130 -4.91 -4.44 17.22
C ALA A 130 -5.94 -3.56 16.50
N TRP A 131 -5.97 -2.26 16.77
CA TRP A 131 -6.87 -1.30 16.13
C TRP A 131 -6.67 -1.22 14.61
N LEU A 132 -5.46 -1.53 14.11
CA LEU A 132 -5.17 -1.56 12.67
C LEU A 132 -6.02 -2.58 11.91
N ASN A 133 -6.45 -3.66 12.56
CA ASN A 133 -7.36 -4.65 11.97
C ASN A 133 -8.73 -4.07 11.60
N ARG A 134 -9.06 -2.90 12.12
CA ARG A 134 -10.38 -2.27 12.01
C ARG A 134 -10.33 -0.93 11.28
N ARG A 135 -9.33 -0.71 10.45
CA ARG A 135 -9.17 0.53 9.69
C ARG A 135 -9.02 0.25 8.20
N ARG A 136 -9.52 1.16 7.41
CA ARG A 136 -9.21 1.23 5.98
C ARG A 136 -7.98 2.11 5.83
N LEU A 137 -6.96 1.57 5.20
CA LEU A 137 -5.69 2.25 5.02
C LEU A 137 -5.42 2.46 3.54
N VAL A 138 -4.84 3.60 3.22
CA VAL A 138 -4.41 3.95 1.87
C VAL A 138 -2.94 4.33 1.91
N GLY A 139 -2.23 4.13 0.81
CA GLY A 139 -0.82 4.42 0.73
C GLY A 139 -0.43 5.14 -0.54
N THR A 140 0.75 5.71 -0.50
CA THR A 140 1.47 6.23 -1.67
C THR A 140 2.77 5.47 -1.83
N LEU A 141 3.22 5.29 -3.07
CA LEU A 141 4.45 4.59 -3.37
C LEU A 141 5.41 5.50 -4.12
N GLN A 142 6.67 5.50 -3.70
CA GLN A 142 7.76 6.18 -4.38
C GLN A 142 8.94 5.23 -4.54
N SER A 143 9.61 5.28 -5.70
CA SER A 143 10.86 4.57 -5.91
C SER A 143 12.01 5.43 -5.40
N MET A 144 12.87 4.82 -4.55
CA MET A 144 14.09 5.46 -4.07
C MET A 144 15.33 5.07 -4.89
N ARG A 145 15.15 4.31 -5.97
CA ARG A 145 16.27 3.99 -6.85
C ARG A 145 16.80 5.26 -7.48
N PRO A 146 18.13 5.47 -7.52
CA PRO A 146 18.69 6.56 -8.29
C PRO A 146 18.16 6.47 -9.72
N GLN A 147 17.64 7.57 -10.24
CA GLN A 147 17.32 7.61 -11.67
C GLN A 147 18.63 7.41 -12.41
N ALA A 148 18.63 6.50 -13.40
CA ALA A 148 19.77 6.36 -14.28
C ALA A 148 20.05 7.74 -14.88
N ALA A 149 21.30 8.22 -14.77
CA ALA A 149 21.72 9.43 -15.42
C ALA A 149 21.43 9.29 -16.92
N ALA A 150 20.70 10.23 -17.47
CA ALA A 150 20.39 10.25 -18.89
C ALA A 150 21.68 10.43 -19.71
#